data_2ca8638e99f7ffe9698b3099aacfd18f
#
_entry.id   2ca8638e99f7ffe9698b3099aacfd18f
#
_cell.length_a   1.000
_cell.length_b   1.000
_cell.length_c   1.000
_cell.angle_alpha   90.00
_cell.angle_beta   90.00
_cell.angle_gamma   90.00
#
_symmetry.space_group_name_H-M   'P 1'
#
loop_
_entity.id
_entity.type
_entity.pdbx_description
1 polymer ?
#
loop_
_entity_poly.entity_id
_entity_poly.type
_entity_poly.pdbx_seq_one_letter_code
_entity_poly.pdbx_strand_id
1 'polypeptide(L)'
;MPETAEKPAMPDTLSVEAYVAEVLAALTPLPAVDTPLFAAHGLVLAQDVTAALPVPPWTNSAMDGYAVRARDTESAAPQAPVILPVAGDVPAGTAPAPLVPGTAQRIMTGAMLPENADAVVKVEDTDQAPGPHPPPVEVEIRAAAKSGLNVRRAGEDVGIGDPVLAAGTPLSAAAVASLASVGLGAVRAVPRPRVAVVSTGAELVDPGRVLPAGTIPDSNSLLLAG
;
A
#
# COMPACT_ATOMS: atom_id res chain seq x y z
N MET A 1 70.55 37.80 0.22
CA MET A 1 69.71 36.86 0.99
C MET A 1 68.30 37.05 0.54
N PRO A 2 67.69 36.15 -0.21
CA PRO A 2 66.26 36.31 -0.55
C PRO A 2 65.42 35.89 0.68
N GLU A 3 64.55 36.78 1.05
CA GLU A 3 63.53 36.63 2.09
C GLU A 3 62.59 35.47 1.70
N THR A 4 62.56 34.41 2.52
CA THR A 4 61.63 33.30 2.33
C THR A 4 60.23 33.80 2.62
N ALA A 5 59.43 34.00 1.57
CA ALA A 5 58.00 34.28 1.69
C ALA A 5 57.33 33.13 2.48
N GLU A 6 56.84 33.43 3.66
CA GLU A 6 56.10 32.53 4.50
C GLU A 6 54.79 32.12 3.76
N LYS A 7 54.68 30.78 3.51
CA LYS A 7 53.54 30.22 2.84
C LYS A 7 52.31 30.49 3.73
N PRO A 8 51.24 31.10 3.22
CA PRO A 8 50.05 31.36 4.07
C PRO A 8 49.55 30.03 4.66
N ALA A 9 49.30 30.04 5.97
CA ALA A 9 48.73 28.89 6.66
C ALA A 9 47.40 28.50 5.96
N MET A 10 47.31 27.24 5.53
CA MET A 10 46.06 26.71 5.02
C MET A 10 45.02 26.81 6.13
N PRO A 11 43.83 27.31 5.87
CA PRO A 11 42.76 27.26 6.86
C PRO A 11 42.55 25.80 7.30
N ASP A 12 42.26 25.59 8.59
CA ASP A 12 42.00 24.27 9.15
C ASP A 12 40.94 23.58 8.26
N THR A 13 41.36 22.48 7.59
CA THR A 13 40.48 21.72 6.74
C THR A 13 39.58 20.85 7.62
N LEU A 14 38.27 21.01 7.49
CA LEU A 14 37.31 20.12 8.12
C LEU A 14 37.38 18.72 7.52
N SER A 15 37.13 17.69 8.32
CA SER A 15 36.83 16.36 7.76
C SER A 15 35.50 16.42 7.00
N VAL A 16 35.29 15.45 6.07
CA VAL A 16 34.03 15.37 5.31
C VAL A 16 32.83 15.24 6.27
N GLU A 17 32.97 14.42 7.31
CA GLU A 17 31.93 14.20 8.32
C GLU A 17 31.60 15.47 9.09
N ALA A 18 32.62 16.22 9.49
CA ALA A 18 32.44 17.49 10.20
C ALA A 18 31.75 18.53 9.30
N TYR A 19 32.15 18.62 8.05
CA TYR A 19 31.53 19.53 7.10
C TYR A 19 30.07 19.18 6.82
N VAL A 20 29.74 17.89 6.62
CA VAL A 20 28.38 17.40 6.45
C VAL A 20 27.52 17.73 7.70
N ALA A 21 28.07 17.51 8.90
CA ALA A 21 27.37 17.84 10.13
C ALA A 21 27.07 19.34 10.25
N GLU A 22 28.01 20.20 9.87
CA GLU A 22 27.84 21.66 9.88
C GLU A 22 26.75 22.10 8.86
N VAL A 23 26.77 21.55 7.64
CA VAL A 23 25.75 21.81 6.62
C VAL A 23 24.37 21.38 7.10
N LEU A 24 24.26 20.16 7.66
CA LEU A 24 22.97 19.64 8.16
C LEU A 24 22.45 20.46 9.34
N ALA A 25 23.32 20.95 10.22
CA ALA A 25 22.92 21.79 11.34
C ALA A 25 22.36 23.17 10.90
N ALA A 26 22.76 23.65 9.74
CA ALA A 26 22.27 24.91 9.17
C ALA A 26 20.91 24.75 8.43
N LEU A 27 20.47 23.51 8.18
CA LEU A 27 19.21 23.24 7.47
C LEU A 27 18.04 23.19 8.47
N THR A 28 16.93 23.81 8.08
CA THR A 28 15.66 23.69 8.81
C THR A 28 14.70 22.87 7.96
N PRO A 29 14.03 21.84 8.52
CA PRO A 29 13.02 21.08 7.79
C PRO A 29 11.92 22.01 7.23
N LEU A 30 11.47 21.72 6.02
CA LEU A 30 10.35 22.44 5.43
C LEU A 30 9.06 22.17 6.23
N PRO A 31 8.13 23.13 6.30
CA PRO A 31 6.85 22.91 6.96
C PRO A 31 6.06 21.82 6.26
N ALA A 32 5.46 20.94 7.05
CA ALA A 32 4.60 19.90 6.54
C ALA A 32 3.31 20.49 5.94
N VAL A 33 2.85 19.92 4.84
CA VAL A 33 1.63 20.33 4.14
C VAL A 33 0.66 19.16 3.99
N ASP A 34 -0.63 19.45 3.89
CA ASP A 34 -1.63 18.44 3.56
C ASP A 34 -1.47 18.04 2.09
N THR A 35 -1.21 16.77 1.85
CA THR A 35 -0.86 16.25 0.52
C THR A 35 -1.80 15.09 0.18
N PRO A 36 -2.54 15.18 -0.93
CA PRO A 36 -3.31 14.05 -1.45
C PRO A 36 -2.41 12.84 -1.70
N LEU A 37 -2.88 11.61 -1.42
CA LEU A 37 -2.05 10.41 -1.51
C LEU A 37 -1.40 10.21 -2.88
N PHE A 38 -2.10 10.52 -3.98
CA PHE A 38 -1.54 10.39 -5.33
C PHE A 38 -0.36 11.32 -5.61
N ALA A 39 -0.18 12.39 -4.81
CA ALA A 39 0.95 13.32 -4.88
C ALA A 39 2.00 13.09 -3.78
N ALA A 40 1.76 12.14 -2.86
CA ALA A 40 2.58 11.95 -1.68
C ALA A 40 3.84 11.08 -1.94
N HIS A 41 3.89 10.34 -3.05
CA HIS A 41 5.01 9.46 -3.36
C HIS A 41 6.36 10.19 -3.37
N GLY A 42 7.33 9.66 -2.65
CA GLY A 42 8.68 10.24 -2.54
C GLY A 42 8.80 11.44 -1.61
N LEU A 43 7.73 11.81 -0.89
CA LEU A 43 7.77 12.76 0.22
C LEU A 43 8.06 12.03 1.55
N VAL A 44 8.16 12.77 2.64
CA VAL A 44 8.39 12.23 3.98
C VAL A 44 7.16 12.49 4.84
N LEU A 45 6.66 11.45 5.50
CA LEU A 45 5.51 11.54 6.40
C LEU A 45 5.87 12.42 7.61
N ALA A 46 5.01 13.39 7.94
CA ALA A 46 5.30 14.37 8.98
C ALA A 46 4.73 14.03 10.37
N GLN A 47 3.83 13.05 10.45
CA GLN A 47 3.18 12.62 11.70
C GLN A 47 2.88 11.12 11.66
N ASP A 48 2.75 10.51 12.82
CA ASP A 48 2.32 9.12 12.93
C ASP A 48 0.90 8.97 12.37
N VAL A 49 0.67 7.83 11.71
CA VAL A 49 -0.62 7.47 11.14
C VAL A 49 -1.13 6.19 11.75
N THR A 50 -2.37 6.23 12.21
CA THR A 50 -3.13 5.07 12.66
C THR A 50 -4.27 4.76 11.69
N ALA A 51 -4.73 3.52 11.67
CA ALA A 51 -5.79 3.07 10.78
C ALA A 51 -7.14 3.74 11.12
N ALA A 52 -7.73 4.40 10.13
CA ALA A 52 -9.08 4.97 10.21
C ALA A 52 -10.16 3.94 9.87
N LEU A 53 -9.81 2.94 9.06
CA LEU A 53 -10.65 1.79 8.72
C LEU A 53 -9.89 0.50 9.00
N PRO A 54 -10.60 -0.59 9.35
CA PRO A 54 -9.98 -1.89 9.51
C PRO A 54 -9.61 -2.51 8.16
N VAL A 55 -8.67 -3.44 8.13
CA VAL A 55 -8.31 -4.21 6.93
C VAL A 55 -8.44 -5.70 7.26
N PRO A 56 -9.32 -6.44 6.55
CA PRO A 56 -10.33 -5.94 5.61
C PRO A 56 -11.42 -5.13 6.32
N PRO A 57 -12.15 -4.26 5.59
CA PRO A 57 -13.13 -3.34 6.19
C PRO A 57 -14.42 -4.03 6.69
N TRP A 58 -14.69 -5.24 6.23
CA TRP A 58 -15.80 -6.12 6.65
C TRP A 58 -15.39 -7.58 6.59
N THR A 59 -16.12 -8.42 7.32
CA THR A 59 -16.00 -9.87 7.19
C THR A 59 -16.41 -10.30 5.78
N ASN A 60 -15.54 -11.02 5.07
CA ASN A 60 -15.73 -11.34 3.66
C ASN A 60 -15.29 -12.77 3.32
N SER A 61 -15.63 -13.21 2.10
CA SER A 61 -15.20 -14.50 1.58
C SER A 61 -13.75 -14.47 1.13
N ALA A 62 -12.98 -15.50 1.53
CA ALA A 62 -11.63 -15.74 1.01
C ALA A 62 -11.63 -16.46 -0.36
N MET A 63 -12.77 -17.01 -0.79
CA MET A 63 -12.90 -17.86 -1.98
C MET A 63 -14.17 -17.53 -2.75
N ASP A 64 -14.19 -17.87 -4.03
CA ASP A 64 -15.43 -17.96 -4.80
C ASP A 64 -16.17 -19.24 -4.41
N GLY A 65 -17.48 -19.14 -4.17
CA GLY A 65 -18.24 -20.29 -3.70
C GLY A 65 -19.61 -19.93 -3.17
N TYR A 66 -19.99 -20.55 -2.06
CA TYR A 66 -21.33 -20.43 -1.47
C TYR A 66 -21.24 -20.14 0.02
N ALA A 67 -21.78 -19.00 0.45
CA ALA A 67 -21.97 -18.65 1.86
C ALA A 67 -23.08 -19.53 2.43
N VAL A 68 -22.77 -20.19 3.54
CA VAL A 68 -23.65 -21.17 4.21
C VAL A 68 -23.58 -21.00 5.73
N ARG A 69 -24.49 -21.63 6.43
CA ARG A 69 -24.27 -21.95 7.84
C ARG A 69 -23.58 -23.33 7.89
N ALA A 70 -22.46 -23.42 8.57
CA ALA A 70 -21.67 -24.65 8.70
C ALA A 70 -22.53 -25.84 9.13
N ARG A 71 -23.44 -25.64 10.08
CA ARG A 71 -24.35 -26.69 10.56
C ARG A 71 -25.29 -27.25 9.51
N ASP A 72 -25.61 -26.49 8.45
CA ASP A 72 -26.50 -26.95 7.37
C ASP A 72 -25.75 -27.86 6.40
N THR A 73 -24.42 -27.99 6.54
CA THR A 73 -23.56 -28.81 5.68
C THR A 73 -22.86 -29.96 6.43
N GLU A 74 -23.15 -30.18 7.71
CA GLU A 74 -22.42 -31.13 8.57
C GLU A 74 -22.37 -32.57 8.02
N SER A 75 -23.44 -33.00 7.32
CA SER A 75 -23.53 -34.32 6.72
C SER A 75 -22.98 -34.41 5.30
N ALA A 76 -22.49 -33.30 4.74
CA ALA A 76 -22.04 -33.27 3.35
C ALA A 76 -20.77 -34.10 3.15
N ALA A 77 -20.83 -34.98 2.13
CA ALA A 77 -19.70 -35.80 1.68
C ALA A 77 -19.78 -35.97 0.15
N PRO A 78 -18.68 -36.33 -0.53
CA PRO A 78 -18.68 -36.51 -1.99
C PRO A 78 -19.73 -37.54 -2.51
N GLN A 79 -20.01 -38.59 -1.71
CA GLN A 79 -20.95 -39.64 -2.03
C GLN A 79 -22.36 -39.38 -1.45
N ALA A 80 -22.51 -38.37 -0.61
CA ALA A 80 -23.77 -37.98 0.02
C ALA A 80 -23.80 -36.45 0.14
N PRO A 81 -23.93 -35.70 -0.98
CA PRO A 81 -23.94 -34.25 -0.95
C PRO A 81 -25.18 -33.72 -0.23
N VAL A 82 -25.05 -32.55 0.37
CA VAL A 82 -26.19 -31.78 0.88
C VAL A 82 -26.64 -30.83 -0.21
N ILE A 83 -27.91 -30.87 -0.57
CA ILE A 83 -28.50 -29.97 -1.58
C ILE A 83 -29.10 -28.76 -0.84
N LEU A 84 -28.67 -27.56 -1.21
CA LEU A 84 -29.20 -26.30 -0.66
C LEU A 84 -29.78 -25.42 -1.76
N PRO A 85 -30.99 -24.88 -1.59
CA PRO A 85 -31.51 -23.83 -2.48
C PRO A 85 -30.60 -22.61 -2.47
N VAL A 86 -30.33 -22.02 -3.63
CA VAL A 86 -29.53 -20.79 -3.75
C VAL A 86 -30.46 -19.59 -3.66
N ALA A 87 -30.41 -18.89 -2.52
CA ALA A 87 -31.32 -17.79 -2.20
C ALA A 87 -30.81 -16.40 -2.66
N GLY A 88 -29.60 -16.33 -3.24
CA GLY A 88 -29.03 -15.07 -3.69
C GLY A 88 -27.66 -15.20 -4.33
N ASP A 89 -27.19 -14.06 -4.87
CA ASP A 89 -25.87 -13.87 -5.48
C ASP A 89 -25.23 -12.61 -4.86
N VAL A 90 -24.02 -12.74 -4.35
CA VAL A 90 -23.29 -11.69 -3.63
C VAL A 90 -22.01 -11.34 -4.39
N PRO A 91 -22.09 -10.49 -5.41
CA PRO A 91 -20.90 -9.97 -6.07
C PRO A 91 -20.14 -9.01 -5.15
N ALA A 92 -18.85 -8.81 -5.42
CA ALA A 92 -18.05 -7.82 -4.72
C ALA A 92 -18.67 -6.41 -4.88
N GLY A 93 -18.60 -5.60 -3.80
CA GLY A 93 -19.14 -4.25 -3.78
C GLY A 93 -20.65 -4.15 -3.51
N THR A 94 -21.30 -5.25 -3.14
CA THR A 94 -22.74 -5.29 -2.80
C THR A 94 -22.93 -5.71 -1.34
N ALA A 95 -23.84 -5.04 -0.64
CA ALA A 95 -24.29 -5.47 0.67
C ALA A 95 -25.32 -6.62 0.51
N PRO A 96 -25.03 -7.82 1.04
CA PRO A 96 -25.95 -8.96 0.88
C PRO A 96 -27.16 -8.86 1.80
N ALA A 97 -28.24 -9.50 1.40
CA ALA A 97 -29.34 -9.80 2.32
C ALA A 97 -28.89 -10.88 3.34
N PRO A 98 -29.50 -10.92 4.54
CA PRO A 98 -29.22 -11.98 5.51
C PRO A 98 -29.48 -13.37 4.92
N LEU A 99 -28.61 -14.35 5.23
CA LEU A 99 -28.77 -15.72 4.79
C LEU A 99 -29.99 -16.37 5.47
N VAL A 100 -30.88 -16.93 4.67
CA VAL A 100 -32.01 -17.72 5.16
C VAL A 100 -31.51 -19.10 5.62
N PRO A 101 -31.93 -19.58 6.81
CA PRO A 101 -31.57 -20.93 7.27
C PRO A 101 -31.92 -22.02 6.26
N GLY A 102 -31.00 -22.97 6.02
CA GLY A 102 -31.20 -24.08 5.09
C GLY A 102 -31.05 -23.69 3.61
N THR A 103 -30.47 -22.52 3.33
CA THR A 103 -30.13 -22.08 1.97
C THR A 103 -28.65 -21.73 1.85
N ALA A 104 -28.20 -21.47 0.63
CA ALA A 104 -26.90 -20.94 0.30
C ALA A 104 -27.05 -19.61 -0.46
N GLN A 105 -26.04 -18.74 -0.39
CA GLN A 105 -25.89 -17.61 -1.31
C GLN A 105 -24.57 -17.73 -2.07
N ARG A 106 -24.62 -17.67 -3.40
CA ARG A 106 -23.38 -17.62 -4.17
C ARG A 106 -22.61 -16.36 -3.79
N ILE A 107 -21.30 -16.48 -3.55
CA ILE A 107 -20.47 -15.40 -3.09
C ILE A 107 -19.14 -15.37 -3.82
N MET A 108 -18.64 -14.17 -4.15
CA MET A 108 -17.35 -13.96 -4.78
C MET A 108 -16.28 -13.63 -3.74
N THR A 109 -15.02 -13.92 -4.04
CA THR A 109 -13.86 -13.53 -3.22
C THR A 109 -13.88 -12.05 -2.92
N GLY A 110 -13.69 -11.68 -1.64
CA GLY A 110 -13.73 -10.30 -1.16
C GLY A 110 -15.14 -9.72 -0.97
N ALA A 111 -16.20 -10.41 -1.39
CA ALA A 111 -17.58 -9.99 -1.14
C ALA A 111 -17.94 -10.12 0.34
N MET A 112 -18.74 -9.19 0.84
CA MET A 112 -19.22 -9.18 2.23
C MET A 112 -19.98 -10.47 2.57
N LEU A 113 -19.61 -11.11 3.67
CA LEU A 113 -20.30 -12.31 4.14
C LEU A 113 -21.72 -11.94 4.60
N PRO A 114 -22.77 -12.65 4.10
CA PRO A 114 -24.14 -12.42 4.56
C PRO A 114 -24.29 -12.60 6.09
N GLU A 115 -25.09 -11.77 6.71
CA GLU A 115 -25.51 -12.01 8.09
C GLU A 115 -26.11 -13.42 8.22
N ASN A 116 -25.86 -14.11 9.33
CA ASN A 116 -26.22 -15.51 9.60
C ASN A 116 -25.43 -16.57 8.81
N ALA A 117 -24.56 -16.22 7.87
CA ALA A 117 -23.56 -17.13 7.32
C ALA A 117 -22.34 -17.16 8.24
N ASP A 118 -21.73 -18.32 8.40
CA ASP A 118 -20.52 -18.48 9.21
C ASP A 118 -19.41 -19.28 8.50
N ALA A 119 -19.65 -19.70 7.26
CA ALA A 119 -18.68 -20.42 6.43
C ALA A 119 -18.91 -20.15 4.95
N VAL A 120 -17.88 -20.35 4.14
CA VAL A 120 -17.96 -20.39 2.68
C VAL A 120 -17.44 -21.73 2.18
N VAL A 121 -18.27 -22.47 1.47
CA VAL A 121 -17.87 -23.65 0.71
C VAL A 121 -17.36 -23.18 -0.65
N LYS A 122 -16.11 -23.49 -0.98
CA LYS A 122 -15.53 -23.10 -2.28
C LYS A 122 -16.23 -23.83 -3.42
N VAL A 123 -16.25 -23.23 -4.60
CA VAL A 123 -16.97 -23.78 -5.76
C VAL A 123 -16.46 -25.19 -6.14
N GLU A 124 -15.20 -25.50 -5.94
CA GLU A 124 -14.59 -26.81 -6.22
C GLU A 124 -15.14 -27.96 -5.34
N ASP A 125 -15.74 -27.62 -4.20
CA ASP A 125 -16.38 -28.58 -3.30
C ASP A 125 -17.90 -28.66 -3.55
N THR A 126 -18.36 -28.28 -4.74
CA THR A 126 -19.76 -28.31 -5.19
C THR A 126 -19.91 -29.03 -6.54
N ASP A 127 -21.14 -29.09 -7.07
CA ASP A 127 -21.45 -29.55 -8.45
C ASP A 127 -21.23 -28.44 -9.49
N GLN A 128 -20.93 -27.20 -9.08
CA GLN A 128 -20.85 -26.06 -9.96
C GLN A 128 -19.45 -25.88 -10.56
N ALA A 129 -19.39 -25.38 -11.79
CA ALA A 129 -18.13 -25.02 -12.42
C ALA A 129 -17.64 -23.64 -11.94
N PRO A 130 -16.32 -23.42 -11.79
CA PRO A 130 -15.76 -22.10 -11.58
C PRO A 130 -16.05 -21.15 -12.76
N GLY A 131 -16.16 -19.86 -12.48
CA GLY A 131 -16.26 -18.81 -13.49
C GLY A 131 -17.65 -18.15 -13.58
N PRO A 132 -17.80 -17.20 -14.51
CA PRO A 132 -19.02 -16.41 -14.64
C PRO A 132 -20.15 -17.20 -15.28
N HIS A 133 -21.18 -17.48 -14.52
CA HIS A 133 -22.46 -18.07 -14.98
C HIS A 133 -23.59 -17.55 -14.09
N PRO A 134 -24.86 -17.62 -14.51
CA PRO A 134 -25.99 -17.29 -13.65
C PRO A 134 -26.00 -18.19 -12.39
N PRO A 135 -26.45 -17.68 -11.22
CA PRO A 135 -26.57 -18.51 -10.03
C PRO A 135 -27.55 -19.66 -10.31
N PRO A 136 -27.22 -20.90 -9.87
CA PRO A 136 -28.14 -22.03 -10.00
C PRO A 136 -29.36 -21.88 -9.07
N VAL A 137 -30.40 -22.67 -9.26
CA VAL A 137 -31.55 -22.71 -8.35
C VAL A 137 -31.18 -23.42 -7.04
N GLU A 138 -30.31 -24.41 -7.12
CA GLU A 138 -29.79 -25.19 -6.00
C GLU A 138 -28.32 -25.56 -6.24
N VAL A 139 -27.61 -25.92 -5.18
CA VAL A 139 -26.21 -26.34 -5.22
C VAL A 139 -26.01 -27.61 -4.39
N GLU A 140 -25.23 -28.55 -4.92
CA GLU A 140 -24.78 -29.73 -4.19
C GLU A 140 -23.50 -29.38 -3.42
N ILE A 141 -23.55 -29.38 -2.10
CA ILE A 141 -22.40 -29.22 -1.22
C ILE A 141 -21.78 -30.59 -0.97
N ARG A 142 -20.54 -30.79 -1.39
CA ARG A 142 -19.83 -32.09 -1.35
C ARG A 142 -18.83 -32.23 -0.22
N ALA A 143 -18.62 -31.15 0.54
CA ALA A 143 -17.74 -31.15 1.71
C ALA A 143 -18.39 -30.39 2.87
N ALA A 144 -18.33 -30.98 4.06
CA ALA A 144 -18.81 -30.33 5.28
C ALA A 144 -17.94 -29.10 5.60
N ALA A 145 -18.59 -27.96 5.84
CA ALA A 145 -17.91 -26.74 6.26
C ALA A 145 -17.85 -26.68 7.79
N LYS A 146 -16.75 -26.11 8.30
CA LYS A 146 -16.64 -25.70 9.71
C LYS A 146 -16.87 -24.20 9.79
N SER A 147 -17.44 -23.72 10.90
CA SER A 147 -17.57 -22.29 11.15
C SER A 147 -16.22 -21.57 11.02
N GLY A 148 -16.17 -20.48 10.27
CA GLY A 148 -14.97 -19.74 9.92
C GLY A 148 -14.23 -20.25 8.67
N LEU A 149 -14.64 -21.35 8.05
CA LEU A 149 -14.01 -21.86 6.83
C LEU A 149 -14.12 -20.83 5.69
N ASN A 150 -12.97 -20.47 5.09
CA ASN A 150 -12.86 -19.49 3.99
C ASN A 150 -13.50 -18.12 4.29
N VAL A 151 -13.50 -17.71 5.55
CA VAL A 151 -13.99 -16.41 6.01
C VAL A 151 -12.82 -15.57 6.52
N ARG A 152 -12.65 -14.37 5.97
CA ARG A 152 -11.75 -13.34 6.49
C ARG A 152 -12.54 -12.40 7.38
N ARG A 153 -12.06 -12.19 8.59
CA ARG A 153 -12.75 -11.31 9.55
C ARG A 153 -12.40 -9.86 9.33
N ALA A 154 -13.35 -8.96 9.59
CA ALA A 154 -13.07 -7.54 9.62
C ALA A 154 -11.90 -7.26 10.58
N GLY A 155 -10.90 -6.49 10.10
CA GLY A 155 -9.75 -6.09 10.91
C GLY A 155 -8.77 -7.18 11.28
N GLU A 156 -8.79 -8.35 10.62
CA GLU A 156 -7.84 -9.43 10.95
C GLU A 156 -6.38 -9.09 10.61
N ASP A 157 -6.16 -8.21 9.63
CA ASP A 157 -4.82 -7.74 9.26
C ASP A 157 -4.44 -6.45 10.00
N VAL A 158 -5.38 -5.48 10.07
CA VAL A 158 -5.18 -4.17 10.73
C VAL A 158 -6.50 -3.74 11.38
N GLY A 159 -6.49 -3.51 12.68
CA GLY A 159 -7.63 -2.99 13.43
C GLY A 159 -7.71 -1.45 13.36
N ILE A 160 -8.89 -0.89 13.65
CA ILE A 160 -9.05 0.57 13.80
C ILE A 160 -8.14 1.05 14.94
N GLY A 161 -7.36 2.12 14.67
CA GLY A 161 -6.45 2.72 15.64
C GLY A 161 -5.07 2.07 15.70
N ASP A 162 -4.85 0.94 15.01
CA ASP A 162 -3.53 0.32 14.93
C ASP A 162 -2.52 1.24 14.23
N PRO A 163 -1.26 1.26 14.66
CA PRO A 163 -0.22 2.03 14.00
C PRO A 163 0.06 1.48 12.58
N VAL A 164 0.09 2.39 11.59
CA VAL A 164 0.33 2.05 10.18
C VAL A 164 1.71 2.50 9.73
N LEU A 165 2.03 3.78 9.91
CA LEU A 165 3.33 4.36 9.57
C LEU A 165 3.73 5.42 10.59
N ALA A 166 5.02 5.48 10.92
CA ALA A 166 5.58 6.49 11.81
C ALA A 166 5.99 7.77 11.05
N ALA A 167 5.99 8.89 11.74
CA ALA A 167 6.58 10.13 11.26
C ALA A 167 8.04 9.90 10.83
N GLY A 168 8.49 10.62 9.80
CA GLY A 168 9.82 10.45 9.21
C GLY A 168 9.91 9.32 8.17
N THR A 169 8.85 8.54 7.96
CA THR A 169 8.84 7.47 6.95
C THR A 169 8.83 8.06 5.53
N PRO A 170 9.79 7.70 4.66
CA PRO A 170 9.72 8.02 3.24
C PRO A 170 8.53 7.31 2.58
N LEU A 171 7.70 8.05 1.87
CA LEU A 171 6.46 7.55 1.27
C LEU A 171 6.76 6.84 -0.06
N SER A 172 7.09 5.55 0.02
CA SER A 172 7.17 4.66 -1.14
C SER A 172 5.77 4.38 -1.71
N ALA A 173 5.70 3.78 -2.90
CA ALA A 173 4.43 3.35 -3.50
C ALA A 173 3.67 2.39 -2.56
N ALA A 174 4.37 1.46 -1.89
CA ALA A 174 3.76 0.54 -0.92
C ALA A 174 3.23 1.30 0.32
N ALA A 175 3.98 2.27 0.84
CA ALA A 175 3.54 3.10 1.96
C ALA A 175 2.27 3.89 1.61
N VAL A 176 2.23 4.51 0.42
CA VAL A 176 1.04 5.22 -0.06
C VAL A 176 -0.16 4.27 -0.20
N ALA A 177 0.04 3.07 -0.75
CA ALA A 177 -1.01 2.06 -0.86
C ALA A 177 -1.55 1.61 0.51
N SER A 178 -0.65 1.39 1.49
CA SER A 178 -1.05 1.04 2.86
C SER A 178 -1.89 2.14 3.51
N LEU A 179 -1.53 3.41 3.32
CA LEU A 179 -2.33 4.55 3.80
C LEU A 179 -3.72 4.59 3.16
N ALA A 180 -3.82 4.32 1.87
CA ALA A 180 -5.09 4.27 1.16
C ALA A 180 -5.97 3.11 1.66
N SER A 181 -5.39 1.92 1.91
CA SER A 181 -6.13 0.75 2.38
C SER A 181 -6.77 0.94 3.75
N VAL A 182 -6.19 1.79 4.60
CA VAL A 182 -6.75 2.14 5.91
C VAL A 182 -7.65 3.38 5.89
N GLY A 183 -8.09 3.83 4.70
CA GLY A 183 -9.14 4.83 4.52
C GLY A 183 -8.67 6.27 4.41
N LEU A 184 -7.38 6.53 4.23
CA LEU A 184 -6.88 7.90 4.08
C LEU A 184 -6.91 8.35 2.63
N GLY A 185 -7.27 9.62 2.39
CA GLY A 185 -7.19 10.27 1.08
C GLY A 185 -6.04 11.28 0.97
N ALA A 186 -5.51 11.71 2.10
CA ALA A 186 -4.42 12.68 2.19
C ALA A 186 -3.62 12.45 3.48
N VAL A 187 -2.40 12.99 3.54
CA VAL A 187 -1.52 12.93 4.70
C VAL A 187 -0.77 14.24 4.89
N ARG A 188 -0.30 14.47 6.10
CA ARG A 188 0.67 15.53 6.39
C ARG A 188 2.06 15.05 5.97
N ALA A 189 2.65 15.67 4.95
CA ALA A 189 3.97 15.31 4.43
C ALA A 189 4.88 16.52 4.28
N VAL A 190 6.19 16.29 4.46
CA VAL A 190 7.22 17.29 4.19
C VAL A 190 7.49 17.26 2.68
N PRO A 191 7.33 18.40 1.98
CA PRO A 191 7.58 18.48 0.54
C PRO A 191 9.08 18.37 0.23
N ARG A 192 9.41 18.04 -1.02
CA ARG A 192 10.79 18.07 -1.48
C ARG A 192 11.31 19.52 -1.49
N PRO A 193 12.56 19.76 -1.05
CA PRO A 193 13.17 21.07 -1.16
C PRO A 193 13.37 21.45 -2.64
N ARG A 194 13.30 22.73 -2.91
CA ARG A 194 13.73 23.28 -4.21
C ARG A 194 15.19 23.66 -4.09
N VAL A 195 16.06 23.03 -4.86
CA VAL A 195 17.50 23.25 -4.85
C VAL A 195 17.88 23.97 -6.15
N ALA A 196 18.65 25.06 -6.05
CA ALA A 196 19.29 25.68 -7.20
C ALA A 196 20.75 25.24 -7.25
N VAL A 197 21.16 24.66 -8.38
CA VAL A 197 22.56 24.32 -8.67
C VAL A 197 23.15 25.43 -9.52
N VAL A 198 24.26 26.02 -9.05
CA VAL A 198 24.91 27.12 -9.76
C VAL A 198 26.38 26.76 -9.94
N SER A 199 26.80 26.57 -11.19
CA SER A 199 28.22 26.44 -11.55
C SER A 199 28.78 27.78 -11.98
N THR A 200 29.99 28.10 -11.56
CA THR A 200 30.67 29.34 -11.90
C THR A 200 32.08 29.02 -12.46
N GLY A 201 32.44 29.69 -13.55
CA GLY A 201 33.73 29.55 -14.21
C GLY A 201 33.66 30.02 -15.65
N ALA A 202 34.57 30.91 -16.05
CA ALA A 202 34.63 31.38 -17.43
C ALA A 202 35.05 30.30 -18.43
N GLU A 203 35.63 29.20 -17.90
CA GLU A 203 36.06 28.00 -18.65
C GLU A 203 34.90 27.03 -18.94
N LEU A 204 33.75 27.16 -18.25
CA LEU A 204 32.63 26.21 -18.33
C LEU A 204 31.79 26.45 -19.57
N VAL A 205 31.52 25.37 -20.31
CA VAL A 205 30.67 25.36 -21.52
C VAL A 205 29.61 24.26 -21.36
N ASP A 206 28.41 24.54 -21.85
CA ASP A 206 27.33 23.53 -21.84
C ASP A 206 27.79 22.24 -22.52
N PRO A 207 27.49 21.05 -21.94
CA PRO A 207 27.82 19.77 -22.56
C PRO A 207 27.23 19.63 -23.97
N GLY A 208 28.03 19.06 -24.89
CA GLY A 208 27.63 18.88 -26.29
C GLY A 208 27.90 20.06 -27.23
N ARG A 209 28.37 21.18 -26.72
CA ARG A 209 28.84 22.29 -27.55
C ARG A 209 30.32 22.10 -27.98
N VAL A 210 30.70 22.78 -29.07
CA VAL A 210 32.13 22.87 -29.48
C VAL A 210 32.90 23.60 -28.39
N LEU A 211 34.02 23.02 -27.96
CA LEU A 211 34.83 23.58 -26.89
C LEU A 211 35.85 24.59 -27.48
N PRO A 212 35.75 25.87 -27.16
CA PRO A 212 36.81 26.82 -27.38
C PRO A 212 38.11 26.41 -26.64
N ALA A 213 39.27 26.85 -27.10
CA ALA A 213 40.53 26.61 -26.43
C ALA A 213 40.50 27.19 -25.01
N GLY A 214 40.90 26.40 -24.01
CA GLY A 214 40.92 26.79 -22.61
C GLY A 214 39.58 26.61 -21.89
N THR A 215 38.55 25.97 -22.50
CA THR A 215 37.27 25.68 -21.89
C THR A 215 37.07 24.19 -21.64
N ILE A 216 36.19 23.84 -20.72
CA ILE A 216 35.81 22.46 -20.35
C ILE A 216 34.27 22.32 -20.27
N PRO A 217 33.70 21.13 -20.47
CA PRO A 217 32.29 20.88 -20.28
C PRO A 217 31.89 21.02 -18.81
N ASP A 218 30.72 21.65 -18.53
CA ASP A 218 30.13 21.67 -17.19
C ASP A 218 29.51 20.31 -16.84
N SER A 219 30.28 19.43 -16.22
CA SER A 219 29.80 18.14 -15.72
C SER A 219 29.27 18.22 -14.27
N ASN A 220 29.71 19.23 -13.51
CA ASN A 220 29.35 19.35 -12.08
C ASN A 220 27.90 19.76 -11.89
N SER A 221 27.35 20.64 -12.74
CA SER A 221 25.93 20.96 -12.69
C SER A 221 25.05 19.72 -12.88
N LEU A 222 25.42 18.81 -13.79
CA LEU A 222 24.68 17.57 -14.03
C LEU A 222 24.81 16.61 -12.84
N LEU A 223 26.02 16.47 -12.29
CA LEU A 223 26.26 15.61 -11.12
C LEU A 223 25.45 16.05 -9.91
N LEU A 224 25.38 17.35 -9.66
CA LEU A 224 24.68 17.90 -8.50
C LEU A 224 23.15 18.00 -8.68
N ALA A 225 22.66 17.98 -9.91
CA ALA A 225 21.23 18.06 -10.22
C ALA A 225 20.52 16.70 -10.20
N GLY A 226 21.27 15.58 -10.31
CA GLY A 226 20.77 14.20 -10.29
C GLY A 226 20.66 13.63 -8.88
#